data_6e6228907677c4cd16ab1d8587674f1c
#
_entry.id   6e6228907677c4cd16ab1d8587674f1c
#
_cell.length_a   1.000
_cell.length_b   1.000
_cell.length_c   1.000
_cell.angle_alpha   90.00
_cell.angle_beta   90.00
_cell.angle_gamma   90.00
#
_symmetry.space_group_name_H-M   'P 1'
#
loop_
_entity.id
_entity.type
_entity.pdbx_description
1 polymer ?
#
loop_
_entity_poly.entity_id
_entity_poly.type
_entity_poly.pdbx_seq_one_letter_code
_entity_poly.pdbx_strand_id
1 'polypeptide(L)'
;MLFVALLTLVRPGATFQEGGARRLQWQYPEGLNVIAEYWLETDSPRVIVIMEADSMAPLGQMRMDWGDLFEIEVFPAVTGEEGMEMLRQAMSSG
;
A
#
# COMPACT_ATOMS: atom_id res chain seq x y z
N MET A 1 11.49 6.09 2.63
CA MET A 1 10.82 5.38 3.72
C MET A 1 9.90 4.32 3.16
N LEU A 2 9.87 3.17 3.80
CA LEU A 2 9.05 2.04 3.37
C LEU A 2 7.63 2.16 3.94
N PHE A 3 6.63 1.91 3.08
CA PHE A 3 5.22 1.92 3.45
C PHE A 3 4.52 0.68 2.94
N VAL A 4 3.51 0.25 3.69
CA VAL A 4 2.57 -0.79 3.28
C VAL A 4 1.18 -0.16 3.20
N ALA A 5 0.52 -0.30 2.06
CA ALA A 5 -0.86 0.15 1.89
C ALA A 5 -1.78 -1.06 1.82
N LEU A 6 -2.87 -0.98 2.57
CA LEU A 6 -3.95 -1.97 2.55
C LEU A 6 -5.18 -1.32 1.96
N LEU A 7 -5.67 -1.88 0.85
CA LEU A 7 -6.83 -1.35 0.13
C LEU A 7 -8.01 -2.29 0.33
N THR A 8 -8.98 -1.84 1.11
CA THR A 8 -10.19 -2.61 1.39
C THR A 8 -11.32 -2.13 0.48
N LEU A 9 -11.95 -3.04 -0.23
CA LEU A 9 -13.06 -2.72 -1.14
C LEU A 9 -14.27 -2.27 -0.31
N VAL A 10 -14.77 -1.06 -0.57
CA VAL A 10 -15.88 -0.49 0.22
C VAL A 10 -17.10 -0.16 -0.61
N ARG A 11 -17.02 -0.21 -1.94
CA ARG A 11 -18.18 0.07 -2.78
C ARG A 11 -18.92 -1.22 -3.11
N PRO A 12 -20.15 -1.42 -2.62
CA PRO A 12 -20.94 -2.59 -2.98
C PRO A 12 -21.20 -2.65 -4.50
N GLY A 13 -21.09 -3.84 -5.07
CA GLY A 13 -21.32 -4.03 -6.50
C GLY A 13 -20.17 -3.64 -7.41
N ALA A 14 -19.04 -3.18 -6.86
CA ALA A 14 -17.85 -2.96 -7.67
C ALA A 14 -17.37 -4.27 -8.27
N THR A 15 -17.12 -4.27 -9.59
CA THR A 15 -16.74 -5.48 -10.30
C THR A 15 -15.24 -5.52 -10.55
N PHE A 16 -14.74 -6.73 -10.75
CA PHE A 16 -13.35 -6.93 -11.15
C PHE A 16 -13.05 -6.19 -12.47
N GLN A 17 -13.99 -6.21 -13.42
CA GLN A 17 -13.80 -5.52 -14.69
C GLN A 17 -13.70 -4.01 -14.51
N GLU A 18 -14.50 -3.44 -13.64
CA GLU A 18 -14.47 -1.98 -13.38
C GLU A 18 -13.15 -1.55 -12.76
N GLY A 19 -12.75 -2.20 -11.70
CA GLY A 19 -11.48 -1.91 -11.04
C GLY A 19 -10.29 -2.22 -11.93
N GLY A 20 -10.34 -3.33 -12.65
CA GLY A 20 -9.28 -3.74 -13.56
C GLY A 20 -9.12 -2.79 -14.74
N ALA A 21 -10.23 -2.32 -15.32
CA ALA A 21 -10.18 -1.34 -16.41
C ALA A 21 -9.49 -0.03 -15.96
N ARG A 22 -9.84 0.44 -14.78
CA ARG A 22 -9.20 1.63 -14.21
C ARG A 22 -7.71 1.38 -13.96
N ARG A 23 -7.38 0.21 -13.36
CA ARG A 23 -5.99 -0.13 -13.04
C ARG A 23 -5.10 -0.21 -14.28
N LEU A 24 -5.63 -0.70 -15.39
CA LEU A 24 -4.87 -0.79 -16.65
C LEU A 24 -4.47 0.57 -17.20
N GLN A 25 -5.22 1.62 -16.91
CA GLN A 25 -4.96 2.98 -17.40
C GLN A 25 -4.31 3.88 -16.35
N TRP A 26 -4.30 3.46 -15.08
CA TRP A 26 -3.76 4.27 -14.00
C TRP A 26 -2.30 3.96 -13.80
N GLN A 27 -1.53 5.01 -13.51
CA GLN A 27 -0.13 4.88 -13.15
C GLN A 27 0.07 5.42 -11.74
N TYR A 28 0.97 4.79 -11.01
CA TYR A 28 1.32 5.28 -9.69
C TYR A 28 1.83 6.72 -9.78
N PRO A 29 1.45 7.58 -8.83
CA PRO A 29 1.97 8.95 -8.79
C PRO A 29 3.50 8.97 -8.76
N GLU A 30 4.06 10.00 -9.38
CA GLU A 30 5.49 10.24 -9.30
C GLU A 30 5.90 10.40 -7.84
N GLY A 31 7.02 9.82 -7.47
CA GLY A 31 7.49 9.82 -6.08
C GLY A 31 7.18 8.55 -5.31
N LEU A 32 6.40 7.63 -5.88
CA LEU A 32 6.20 6.30 -5.33
C LEU A 32 7.06 5.30 -6.09
N ASN A 33 7.91 4.58 -5.36
CA ASN A 33 8.64 3.45 -5.90
C ASN A 33 7.98 2.17 -5.41
N VAL A 34 7.22 1.51 -6.27
CA VAL A 34 6.47 0.31 -5.91
C VAL A 34 7.40 -0.89 -5.93
N ILE A 35 7.48 -1.58 -4.79
CA ILE A 35 8.28 -2.80 -4.64
C ILE A 35 7.43 -4.02 -5.00
N ALA A 36 6.17 -4.05 -4.57
CA ALA A 36 5.28 -5.17 -4.82
C ALA A 36 3.82 -4.72 -4.75
N GLU A 37 2.99 -5.36 -5.54
CA GLU A 37 1.54 -5.18 -5.52
C GLU A 37 0.91 -6.56 -5.58
N TYR A 38 0.04 -6.88 -4.62
CA TYR A 38 -0.64 -8.17 -4.55
C TYR A 38 -2.15 -7.98 -4.56
N TRP A 39 -2.83 -8.76 -5.37
CA TRP A 39 -4.28 -8.80 -5.42
C TRP A 39 -4.74 -10.07 -4.71
N LEU A 40 -5.63 -9.90 -3.74
CA LEU A 40 -6.08 -10.99 -2.88
C LEU A 40 -7.48 -11.41 -3.24
N GLU A 41 -7.84 -12.65 -2.89
CA GLU A 41 -9.19 -13.18 -3.09
C GLU A 41 -10.10 -12.86 -1.89
N THR A 42 -9.93 -11.69 -1.32
CA THR A 42 -10.76 -11.17 -0.23
C THR A 42 -10.96 -9.68 -0.47
N ASP A 43 -11.98 -9.11 0.14
CA ASP A 43 -12.25 -7.68 0.02
C ASP A 43 -11.56 -6.85 1.10
N SER A 44 -11.07 -7.47 2.15
CA SER A 44 -10.60 -6.75 3.34
C SER A 44 -9.26 -7.32 3.87
N PRO A 45 -8.15 -6.94 3.30
CA PRO A 45 -7.97 -6.07 2.14
C PRO A 45 -8.08 -6.82 0.82
N ARG A 46 -8.38 -6.08 -0.24
CA ARG A 46 -8.39 -6.60 -1.60
C ARG A 46 -7.03 -6.50 -2.26
N VAL A 47 -6.28 -5.45 -1.94
CA VAL A 47 -4.97 -5.19 -2.53
C VAL A 47 -3.99 -4.82 -1.42
N ILE A 48 -2.77 -5.32 -1.54
CA ILE A 48 -1.65 -4.91 -0.68
C ILE A 48 -0.57 -4.33 -1.59
N VAL A 49 -0.08 -3.14 -1.26
CA VAL A 49 1.01 -2.51 -2.00
C VAL A 49 2.17 -2.22 -1.04
N ILE A 50 3.37 -2.62 -1.44
CA ILE A 50 4.59 -2.31 -0.71
C ILE A 50 5.38 -1.32 -1.54
N MET A 51 5.74 -0.18 -0.97
CA MET A 51 6.32 0.92 -1.72
C MET A 51 7.23 1.78 -0.87
N GLU A 52 8.08 2.53 -1.54
CA GLU A 52 8.92 3.55 -0.91
C GLU A 52 8.50 4.92 -1.38
N ALA A 53 8.58 5.90 -0.49
CA ALA A 53 8.31 7.30 -0.79
C ALA A 53 9.10 8.18 0.17
N ASP A 54 9.48 9.38 -0.32
CA ASP A 54 10.18 10.36 0.50
C ASP A 54 9.22 11.32 1.20
N SER A 55 7.96 11.36 0.77
CA SER A 55 6.95 12.23 1.34
C SER A 55 5.58 11.57 1.28
N MET A 56 4.62 12.16 1.98
CA MET A 56 3.24 11.67 1.98
C MET A 56 2.42 12.15 0.78
N ALA A 57 2.92 13.12 0.01
CA ALA A 57 2.16 13.71 -1.09
C ALA A 57 1.70 12.68 -2.14
N PRO A 58 2.59 11.82 -2.67
CA PRO A 58 2.14 10.82 -3.65
C PRO A 58 1.20 9.76 -3.04
N LEU A 59 1.33 9.48 -1.75
CA LEU A 59 0.41 8.56 -1.06
C LEU A 59 -0.99 9.18 -0.97
N GLY A 60 -1.07 10.47 -0.68
CA GLY A 60 -2.33 11.21 -0.69
C GLY A 60 -2.98 11.22 -2.06
N GLN A 61 -2.20 11.38 -3.12
CA GLN A 61 -2.71 11.34 -4.48
C GLN A 61 -3.31 9.96 -4.81
N MET A 62 -2.64 8.89 -4.42
CA MET A 62 -3.15 7.53 -4.59
C MET A 62 -4.51 7.35 -3.90
N ARG A 63 -4.65 7.88 -2.69
CA ARG A 63 -5.93 7.85 -1.97
C ARG A 63 -7.02 8.61 -2.71
N MET A 64 -6.71 9.75 -3.29
CA MET A 64 -7.67 10.53 -4.07
C MET A 64 -8.10 9.79 -5.33
N ASP A 65 -7.17 9.10 -5.98
CA ASP A 65 -7.45 8.40 -7.23
C ASP A 65 -8.33 7.16 -7.03
N TRP A 66 -8.28 6.53 -5.87
CA TRP A 66 -8.94 5.26 -5.58
C TRP A 66 -9.92 5.29 -4.41
N GLY A 67 -10.07 6.42 -3.76
CA GLY A 67 -10.87 6.54 -2.53
C GLY A 67 -12.37 6.29 -2.71
N ASP A 68 -12.88 6.36 -3.95
CA ASP A 68 -14.27 6.02 -4.23
C ASP A 68 -14.52 4.50 -4.19
N LEU A 69 -13.50 3.70 -4.41
CA LEU A 69 -13.60 2.26 -4.52
C LEU A 69 -13.02 1.54 -3.31
N PHE A 70 -11.99 2.10 -2.71
CA PHE A 70 -11.26 1.49 -1.60
C PHE A 70 -11.13 2.42 -0.41
N GLU A 71 -11.20 1.85 0.78
CA GLU A 71 -10.62 2.45 1.96
C GLU A 71 -9.14 2.08 1.96
N ILE A 72 -8.28 3.08 2.01
CA ILE A 72 -6.84 2.88 1.91
C ILE A 72 -6.18 3.25 3.22
N GLU A 73 -5.54 2.26 3.86
CA GLU A 73 -4.73 2.46 5.05
C GLU A 73 -3.27 2.36 4.65
N VAL A 74 -2.46 3.30 5.10
CA VAL A 74 -1.03 3.34 4.79
C VAL A 74 -0.25 3.35 6.09
N PHE A 75 0.69 2.42 6.21
CA PHE A 75 1.51 2.26 7.41
C PHE A 75 2.98 2.38 7.06
N PRO A 76 3.77 3.14 7.84
CA PRO A 76 5.22 3.03 7.74
C PRO A 76 5.66 1.63 8.19
N ALA A 77 6.70 1.12 7.58
CA ALA A 77 7.14 -0.23 7.83
C ALA A 77 8.66 -0.32 7.80
N VAL A 78 9.19 -1.37 8.39
CA VAL A 78 10.56 -1.80 8.21
C VAL A 78 10.55 -3.23 7.69
N THR A 79 11.61 -3.63 7.01
CA THR A 79 11.74 -5.03 6.58
C THR A 79 11.96 -5.92 7.80
N GLY A 80 11.70 -7.22 7.63
CA GLY A 80 12.01 -8.18 8.70
C GLY A 80 13.48 -8.15 9.09
N GLU A 81 14.38 -7.97 8.11
CA GLU A 81 15.81 -7.86 8.34
C GLU A 81 16.15 -6.63 9.19
N GLU A 82 15.60 -5.47 8.84
CA GLU A 82 15.78 -4.25 9.62
C GLU A 82 15.20 -4.39 11.03
N GLY A 83 14.02 -5.02 11.14
CA GLY A 83 13.39 -5.27 12.43
C GLY A 83 14.25 -6.16 13.32
N MET A 84 14.85 -7.21 12.75
CA MET A 84 15.76 -8.07 13.49
C MET A 84 16.99 -7.33 14.00
N GLU A 85 17.53 -6.41 13.19
CA GLU A 85 18.66 -5.60 13.60
C GLU A 85 18.29 -4.65 14.73
N MET A 86 17.12 -4.02 14.65
CA MET A 86 16.61 -3.16 15.72
C MET A 86 16.46 -3.95 17.03
N LEU A 87 15.97 -5.19 16.92
CA LEU A 87 15.80 -6.06 18.09
C LEU A 87 17.14 -6.42 18.72
N ARG A 88 18.13 -6.78 17.90
CA ARG A 88 19.50 -7.08 18.41
C ARG A 88 20.09 -5.88 19.15
N GLN A 89 19.96 -4.69 18.59
CA GLN A 89 20.46 -3.48 19.23
C GLN A 89 19.76 -3.18 20.55
N ALA A 90 18.43 -3.34 20.58
CA ALA A 90 17.65 -3.12 21.80
C ALA A 90 18.05 -4.10 22.90
N MET A 91 18.29 -5.36 22.55
CA MET A 91 18.66 -6.39 23.53
C MET A 91 20.10 -6.27 23.98
N SER A 92 21.01 -5.76 23.13
CA SER A 92 22.41 -5.62 23.50
C SER A 92 22.70 -4.37 24.33
N SER A 93 21.83 -3.39 24.30
CA SER A 93 22.00 -2.13 25.04
C SER A 93 21.42 -2.20 26.45
N GLY A 94 20.73 -3.26 26.77
CA GLY A 94 20.18 -3.50 28.12
C GLY A 94 21.12 -4.36 28.98
#